data_a179dd41252e8832e961b4cbdb4bb34f
#
_entry.id   a179dd41252e8832e961b4cbdb4bb34f
#
_cell.length_a   1.000
_cell.length_b   1.000
_cell.length_c   1.000
_cell.angle_alpha   90.00
_cell.angle_beta   90.00
_cell.angle_gamma   90.00
#
_symmetry.space_group_name_H-M   'P 1'
#
loop_
_entity.id
_entity.type
_entity.pdbx_description
1 polymer ?
#
loop_
_entity_poly.entity_id
_entity_poly.type
_entity_poly.pdbx_seq_one_letter_code
_entity_poly.pdbx_strand_id
1 'polypeptide(L)' 'MAVHYSENFKKEVVKAYMAGDKSIQQLAGDFNIAKSSVSKWVSKYKEECYHQYNSRNQ' A
#
# COMPACT_ATOMS: atom_id res chain seq x y z
N MET A 1 2.50 -18.84 -10.86
CA MET A 1 3.47 -18.65 -10.04
C MET A 1 3.25 -17.61 -9.04
N ALA A 2 3.50 -17.82 -7.85
CA ALA A 2 3.25 -16.89 -6.81
C ALA A 2 4.45 -15.99 -6.65
N VAL A 3 4.20 -14.72 -6.60
CA VAL A 3 5.25 -13.77 -6.38
C VAL A 3 5.13 -13.30 -4.95
N HIS A 4 6.19 -13.44 -4.21
CA HIS A 4 6.17 -13.04 -2.83
C HIS A 4 6.75 -11.66 -2.66
N TYR A 5 5.98 -10.79 -2.05
CA TYR A 5 6.44 -9.45 -1.76
C TYR A 5 6.59 -9.33 -0.25
N SER A 6 7.65 -8.69 0.19
CA SER A 6 7.87 -8.54 1.61
C SER A 6 6.84 -7.56 2.17
N GLU A 7 6.64 -7.64 3.47
CA GLU A 7 5.69 -6.75 4.11
C GLU A 7 6.14 -5.30 3.99
N ASN A 8 7.44 -5.08 4.06
CA ASN A 8 7.95 -3.73 3.91
C ASN A 8 7.61 -3.17 2.54
N PHE A 9 7.73 -3.99 1.52
CA PHE A 9 7.40 -3.56 0.18
C PHE A 9 5.91 -3.20 0.07
N LYS A 10 5.06 -4.05 0.62
CA LYS A 10 3.63 -3.79 0.57
C LYS A 10 3.28 -2.51 1.28
N LYS A 11 3.89 -2.28 2.42
CA LYS A 11 3.62 -1.07 3.19
C LYS A 11 4.12 0.17 2.46
N GLU A 12 5.23 0.04 1.75
CA GLU A 12 5.73 1.16 0.98
C GLU A 12 4.73 1.56 -0.10
N VAL A 13 4.15 0.56 -0.76
CA VAL A 13 3.17 0.84 -1.79
C VAL A 13 1.96 1.53 -1.19
N VAL A 14 1.51 1.05 -0.04
CA VAL A 14 0.35 1.63 0.60
C VAL A 14 0.65 3.05 1.06
N LYS A 15 1.83 3.28 1.57
CA LYS A 15 2.22 4.61 2.01
C LYS A 15 2.22 5.58 0.85
N ALA A 16 2.72 5.14 -0.29
CA ALA A 16 2.74 6.00 -1.47
C ALA A 16 1.32 6.35 -1.88
N TYR A 17 0.41 5.39 -1.77
CA TYR A 17 -0.98 5.64 -2.09
C TYR A 17 -1.59 6.64 -1.12
N MET A 18 -1.33 6.46 0.16
CA MET A 18 -1.92 7.31 1.18
C MET A 18 -1.36 8.71 1.15
N ALA A 19 -0.15 8.85 0.66
CA ALA A 19 0.43 10.17 0.52
C ALA A 19 -0.25 10.97 -0.59
N GLY A 20 -1.04 10.30 -1.40
CA GLY A 20 -1.76 11.00 -2.44
C GLY A 20 -0.95 11.27 -3.69
N ASP A 21 0.25 10.73 -3.74
CA ASP A 21 1.09 10.97 -4.90
C ASP A 21 0.60 10.22 -6.11
N LYS A 22 0.11 9.00 -5.92
CA LYS A 22 -0.26 8.17 -7.04
C LYS A 22 -1.52 7.40 -6.74
N SER A 23 -2.24 7.07 -7.79
CA SER A 23 -3.44 6.27 -7.64
C SER A 23 -3.04 4.80 -7.67
N ILE A 24 -4.01 3.94 -7.36
CA ILE A 24 -3.76 2.51 -7.37
C ILE A 24 -3.28 2.07 -8.75
N GLN A 25 -3.89 2.64 -9.78
CA GLN A 25 -3.52 2.28 -11.13
C GLN A 25 -2.07 2.66 -11.41
N GLN A 26 -1.68 3.84 -10.98
CA GLN A 26 -0.32 4.29 -11.19
C GLN A 26 0.68 3.45 -10.40
N LEU A 27 0.34 3.14 -9.18
CA LEU A 27 1.23 2.32 -8.36
C LEU A 27 1.39 0.94 -8.96
N ALA A 28 0.30 0.38 -9.45
CA ALA A 28 0.38 -0.93 -10.08
C ALA A 28 1.34 -0.92 -11.26
N GLY A 29 1.28 0.14 -12.04
CA GLY A 29 2.17 0.26 -13.17
C GLY A 29 3.60 0.52 -12.75
N ASP A 30 3.78 1.40 -11.79
CA ASP A 30 5.13 1.76 -11.35
C ASP A 30 5.86 0.59 -10.73
N PHE A 31 5.17 -0.17 -9.92
CA PHE A 31 5.80 -1.30 -9.26
C PHE A 31 5.59 -2.61 -9.99
N ASN A 32 4.93 -2.55 -11.13
CA ASN A 32 4.69 -3.74 -11.94
C ASN A 32 3.94 -4.79 -11.16
N ILE A 33 2.85 -4.39 -10.54
CA ILE A 33 2.01 -5.26 -9.74
C ILE A 33 0.60 -5.21 -10.29
N ALA A 34 -0.17 -6.27 -10.03
CA ALA A 34 -1.56 -6.27 -10.44
C ALA A 34 -2.33 -5.25 -9.62
N LYS A 35 -3.28 -4.59 -10.25
CA LYS A 35 -4.10 -3.60 -9.57
C LYS A 35 -4.84 -4.21 -8.40
N SER A 36 -5.30 -5.43 -8.57
CA SER A 36 -6.03 -6.09 -7.49
C SER A 36 -5.12 -6.30 -6.29
N SER A 37 -3.85 -6.58 -6.53
CA SER A 37 -2.91 -6.73 -5.43
C SER A 37 -2.74 -5.44 -4.67
N VAL A 38 -2.55 -4.34 -5.39
CA VAL A 38 -2.38 -3.05 -4.75
C VAL A 38 -3.63 -2.70 -3.94
N SER A 39 -4.79 -2.94 -4.53
CA SER A 39 -6.03 -2.64 -3.85
C SER A 39 -6.17 -3.47 -2.58
N LYS A 40 -5.80 -4.72 -2.65
CA LYS A 40 -5.86 -5.59 -1.51
C LYS A 40 -4.93 -5.11 -0.41
N TRP A 41 -3.72 -4.74 -0.78
CA TRP A 41 -2.76 -4.27 0.21
C TRP A 41 -3.22 -2.97 0.84
N VAL A 42 -3.78 -2.09 0.05
CA VAL A 42 -4.28 -0.83 0.58
C VAL A 42 -5.36 -1.12 1.60
N SER A 43 -6.27 -2.03 1.28
CA SER A 43 -7.33 -2.37 2.20
C SER A 43 -6.78 -2.97 3.47
N LYS A 44 -5.76 -3.80 3.33
CA LYS A 44 -5.24 -4.50 4.48
C LYS A 44 -4.38 -3.60 5.36
N TYR A 45 -3.49 -2.83 4.75
CA TYR A 45 -2.53 -2.07 5.51
C TYR A 45 -2.92 -0.62 5.74
N LYS A 46 -4.00 -0.19 5.13
CA LYS A 46 -4.40 1.19 5.27
C LYS A 46 -4.63 1.56 6.72
N GLU A 47 -5.32 0.71 7.44
CA GLU A 47 -5.58 0.97 8.83
C GLU A 47 -4.31 1.01 9.64
N GLU A 48 -3.41 0.10 9.36
CA GLU A 48 -2.16 0.04 10.07
C GLU A 48 -1.35 1.31 9.85
N CYS A 49 -1.25 1.74 8.61
CA CYS A 49 -0.51 2.93 8.31
C CYS A 49 -1.18 4.16 8.90
N TYR A 50 -2.49 4.18 8.86
CA TYR A 50 -3.24 5.28 9.41
C TYR A 50 -3.04 5.36 10.90
N HIS A 51 -3.03 4.23 11.57
CA HIS A 51 -2.82 4.19 13.01
C HIS A 51 -1.43 4.69 13.36
N GLN A 52 -0.46 4.36 12.56
CA GLN A 52 0.88 4.85 12.82
C GLN A 52 0.96 6.35 12.73
N TYR A 53 0.24 6.93 11.77
CA TYR A 53 0.23 8.35 11.62
C TYR A 53 -0.44 9.01 12.80
N ASN A 54 -1.55 8.43 13.27
CA ASN A 54 -2.33 9.04 14.31
C ASN A 54 -2.21 8.35 15.62
N SER A 55 -1.15 7.61 15.80
CA SER A 55 -1.08 6.80 17.00
C SER A 55 -1.07 7.63 18.24
N ARG A 56 -0.50 8.83 18.18
CA ARG A 56 -0.50 9.63 19.36
C ARG A 56 -1.89 10.08 19.69
N ASN A 57 -2.81 9.95 18.81
CA ASN A 57 -4.10 10.41 19.06
C ASN A 57 -4.89 9.57 19.92
N GLN A 58 -4.53 8.49 20.18
CA GLN A 58 -5.30 7.68 20.89
C GLN A 58 -5.14 7.68 22.13
#